data_9d730ae941eff385f2c750497f5d684e
#
_entry.id   9d730ae941eff385f2c750497f5d684e
#
_cell.length_a   1.000
_cell.length_b   1.000
_cell.length_c   1.000
_cell.angle_alpha   90.00
_cell.angle_beta   90.00
_cell.angle_gamma   90.00
#
_symmetry.space_group_name_H-M   'P 1'
#
loop_
_entity.id
_entity.type
_entity.pdbx_description
1 polymer ?
#
loop_
_entity_poly.entity_id
_entity_poly.type
_entity_poly.pdbx_seq_one_letter_code
_entity_poly.pdbx_strand_id
1 'polypeptide(L)'
;SRLFFDVHIMAQEPAHLVDEFARAGADMITVHAEACVDLDRTLRLIHEKGCKAGIAINPATPVSLLEDVLELADMVLVMTVNPGFGGQKYIPYCTEKIRRLRKMAQSMGKKLDIEVDGGINRETVHTVLEAGANVIVAGSAVFGGDTRENAKALKGIIKEYEGNTGLRR
;
A
#
# COMPACT_ATOMS: atom_id res chain seq x y z
N SER A 1 16.47 -13.48 0.95
CA SER A 1 16.29 -12.47 2.00
C SER A 1 15.42 -13.03 3.12
N ARG A 2 15.59 -12.55 4.35
CA ARG A 2 14.65 -12.82 5.45
C ARG A 2 13.61 -11.70 5.61
N LEU A 3 13.67 -10.68 4.74
CA LEU A 3 12.72 -9.58 4.71
C LEU A 3 11.49 -10.03 3.92
N PHE A 4 10.33 -9.54 4.34
CA PHE A 4 9.08 -9.69 3.59
C PHE A 4 9.23 -9.04 2.21
N PHE A 5 8.90 -9.79 1.17
CA PHE A 5 9.07 -9.35 -0.20
C PHE A 5 7.71 -8.99 -0.80
N ASP A 6 7.38 -7.71 -0.77
CA ASP A 6 6.19 -7.14 -1.40
C ASP A 6 6.51 -6.67 -2.82
N VAL A 7 5.71 -7.11 -3.78
CA VAL A 7 5.86 -6.82 -5.20
C VAL A 7 4.67 -6.02 -5.70
N HIS A 8 4.87 -4.73 -5.95
CA HIS A 8 3.88 -3.87 -6.55
C HIS A 8 4.02 -3.87 -8.08
N ILE A 9 3.02 -4.38 -8.79
CA ILE A 9 3.02 -4.53 -10.26
C ILE A 9 2.31 -3.34 -10.91
N MET A 10 3.07 -2.54 -11.65
CA MET A 10 2.55 -1.44 -12.48
C MET A 10 2.51 -1.85 -13.96
N ALA A 11 1.67 -2.81 -14.31
CA ALA A 11 1.49 -3.32 -15.67
C ALA A 11 0.01 -3.51 -15.98
N GLN A 12 -0.35 -3.47 -17.26
CA GLN A 12 -1.68 -3.84 -17.74
C GLN A 12 -1.85 -5.36 -17.65
N GLU A 13 -3.05 -5.81 -17.26
CA GLU A 13 -3.38 -7.23 -17.15
C GLU A 13 -2.35 -8.01 -16.32
N PRO A 14 -2.09 -7.64 -15.04
CA PRO A 14 -0.98 -8.17 -14.26
C PRO A 14 -1.08 -9.66 -13.96
N ALA A 15 -2.23 -10.29 -14.21
CA ALA A 15 -2.46 -11.71 -13.94
C ALA A 15 -1.41 -12.63 -14.59
N HIS A 16 -0.90 -12.26 -15.79
CA HIS A 16 0.11 -13.07 -16.48
C HIS A 16 1.49 -13.04 -15.81
N LEU A 17 1.76 -12.07 -14.93
CA LEU A 17 3.02 -11.92 -14.21
C LEU A 17 3.01 -12.61 -12.83
N VAL A 18 1.83 -12.93 -12.29
CA VAL A 18 1.67 -13.46 -10.93
C VAL A 18 2.52 -14.71 -10.70
N ASP A 19 2.50 -15.66 -11.65
CA ASP A 19 3.24 -16.91 -11.52
C ASP A 19 4.77 -16.70 -11.47
N GLU A 20 5.28 -15.73 -12.23
CA GLU A 20 6.71 -15.43 -12.28
C GLU A 20 7.19 -14.79 -10.97
N PHE A 21 6.44 -13.82 -10.43
CA PHE A 21 6.79 -13.18 -9.16
C PHE A 21 6.63 -14.10 -7.97
N ALA A 22 5.60 -14.96 -7.95
CA ALA A 22 5.44 -15.98 -6.92
C ALA A 22 6.63 -16.96 -6.92
N ARG A 23 7.05 -17.48 -8.10
CA ARG A 23 8.25 -18.33 -8.24
C ARG A 23 9.54 -17.61 -7.87
N ALA A 24 9.63 -16.31 -8.06
CA ALA A 24 10.76 -15.50 -7.64
C ALA A 24 10.81 -15.27 -6.11
N GLY A 25 9.79 -15.69 -5.38
CA GLY A 25 9.73 -15.67 -3.92
C GLY A 25 9.02 -14.44 -3.34
N ALA A 26 8.06 -13.87 -4.06
CA ALA A 26 7.19 -12.84 -3.52
C ALA A 26 6.36 -13.39 -2.36
N ASP A 27 6.31 -12.66 -1.23
CA ASP A 27 5.41 -12.95 -0.11
C ASP A 27 4.04 -12.29 -0.31
N MET A 28 4.02 -11.16 -1.02
CA MET A 28 2.83 -10.40 -1.41
C MET A 28 2.97 -9.92 -2.84
N ILE A 29 1.84 -9.90 -3.55
CA ILE A 29 1.74 -9.33 -4.89
C ILE A 29 0.60 -8.33 -4.89
N THR A 30 0.91 -7.07 -5.19
CA THR A 30 -0.02 -5.94 -5.23
C THR A 30 -0.27 -5.53 -6.67
N VAL A 31 -1.54 -5.53 -7.09
CA VAL A 31 -1.98 -5.21 -8.44
C VAL A 31 -2.91 -4.01 -8.44
N HIS A 32 -2.84 -3.17 -9.48
CA HIS A 32 -3.77 -2.05 -9.63
C HIS A 32 -5.17 -2.54 -10.02
N ALA A 33 -6.18 -2.09 -9.27
CA ALA A 33 -7.58 -2.40 -9.58
C ALA A 33 -7.94 -1.96 -11.01
N GLU A 34 -7.42 -0.81 -11.44
CA GLU A 34 -7.65 -0.23 -12.76
C GLU A 34 -6.97 -0.99 -13.90
N ALA A 35 -5.97 -1.82 -13.59
CA ALA A 35 -5.20 -2.58 -14.58
C ALA A 35 -5.71 -4.02 -14.75
N CYS A 36 -6.63 -4.47 -13.91
CA CYS A 36 -7.21 -5.82 -13.97
C CYS A 36 -8.55 -5.79 -14.71
N VAL A 37 -8.72 -6.61 -15.74
CA VAL A 37 -10.05 -6.84 -16.36
C VAL A 37 -10.97 -7.54 -15.38
N ASP A 38 -10.45 -8.49 -14.61
CA ASP A 38 -11.15 -9.22 -13.56
C ASP A 38 -10.31 -9.22 -12.27
N LEU A 39 -10.62 -8.26 -11.39
CA LEU A 39 -9.87 -8.08 -10.14
C LEU A 39 -10.09 -9.25 -9.18
N ASP A 40 -11.32 -9.73 -9.01
CA ASP A 40 -11.63 -10.87 -8.13
C ASP A 40 -10.81 -12.10 -8.54
N ARG A 41 -10.84 -12.45 -9.81
CA ARG A 41 -10.08 -13.58 -10.34
C ARG A 41 -8.57 -13.41 -10.14
N THR A 42 -8.05 -12.20 -10.33
CA THR A 42 -6.62 -11.92 -10.16
C THR A 42 -6.18 -12.10 -8.71
N LEU A 43 -6.97 -11.61 -7.74
CA LEU A 43 -6.68 -11.77 -6.32
C LEU A 43 -6.70 -13.24 -5.90
N ARG A 44 -7.69 -14.01 -6.37
CA ARG A 44 -7.73 -15.47 -6.11
C ARG A 44 -6.53 -16.18 -6.70
N LEU A 45 -6.11 -15.83 -7.92
CA LEU A 45 -4.91 -16.38 -8.52
C LEU A 45 -3.66 -16.13 -7.67
N ILE A 46 -3.52 -14.92 -7.11
CA ILE A 46 -2.40 -14.59 -6.21
C ILE A 46 -2.41 -15.52 -4.98
N HIS A 47 -3.57 -15.70 -4.35
CA HIS A 47 -3.71 -16.61 -3.22
C HIS A 47 -3.43 -18.07 -3.58
N GLU A 48 -3.87 -18.54 -4.75
CA GLU A 48 -3.59 -19.89 -5.26
C GLU A 48 -2.08 -20.15 -5.44
N LYS A 49 -1.29 -19.09 -5.68
CA LYS A 49 0.18 -19.18 -5.74
C LYS A 49 0.85 -19.10 -4.36
N GLY A 50 0.08 -19.02 -3.28
CA GLY A 50 0.58 -18.96 -1.91
C GLY A 50 1.08 -17.57 -1.47
N CYS A 51 0.82 -16.52 -2.26
CA CYS A 51 1.15 -15.15 -1.93
C CYS A 51 -0.03 -14.43 -1.27
N LYS A 52 0.24 -13.41 -0.47
CA LYS A 52 -0.77 -12.45 -0.04
C LYS A 52 -1.17 -11.55 -1.21
N ALA A 53 -2.45 -11.15 -1.25
CA ALA A 53 -2.99 -10.32 -2.30
C ALA A 53 -3.15 -8.86 -1.86
N GLY A 54 -2.46 -7.95 -2.56
CA GLY A 54 -2.62 -6.50 -2.40
C GLY A 54 -3.40 -5.88 -3.55
N ILE A 55 -4.18 -4.85 -3.25
CA ILE A 55 -4.89 -4.04 -4.26
C ILE A 55 -4.36 -2.62 -4.22
N ALA A 56 -3.85 -2.11 -5.32
CA ALA A 56 -3.50 -0.70 -5.48
C ALA A 56 -4.64 0.08 -6.15
N ILE A 57 -4.88 1.31 -5.69
CA ILE A 57 -5.83 2.25 -6.32
C ILE A 57 -5.17 3.60 -6.55
N ASN A 58 -5.41 4.15 -7.74
CA ASN A 58 -4.94 5.47 -8.13
C ASN A 58 -5.62 6.60 -7.33
N PRO A 59 -5.06 7.83 -7.32
CA PRO A 59 -5.68 8.96 -6.61
C PRO A 59 -7.13 9.20 -7.00
N ALA A 60 -7.49 9.11 -8.28
CA ALA A 60 -8.85 9.35 -8.76
C ALA A 60 -9.82 8.18 -8.54
N THR A 61 -9.35 6.96 -8.28
CA THR A 61 -10.19 5.77 -8.13
C THR A 61 -10.91 5.78 -6.78
N PRO A 62 -12.23 5.66 -6.72
CA PRO A 62 -12.97 5.70 -5.47
C PRO A 62 -12.76 4.41 -4.65
N VAL A 63 -12.75 4.55 -3.30
CA VAL A 63 -12.62 3.42 -2.37
C VAL A 63 -13.81 2.44 -2.48
N SER A 64 -14.99 2.93 -2.85
CA SER A 64 -16.19 2.09 -3.04
C SER A 64 -16.02 1.00 -4.10
N LEU A 65 -15.09 1.16 -5.04
CA LEU A 65 -14.75 0.10 -6.01
C LEU A 65 -14.27 -1.19 -5.32
N LEU A 66 -13.79 -1.09 -4.09
CA LEU A 66 -13.23 -2.23 -3.36
C LEU A 66 -14.26 -2.95 -2.49
N GLU A 67 -15.48 -2.44 -2.32
CA GLU A 67 -16.47 -2.95 -1.34
C GLU A 67 -16.68 -4.46 -1.48
N ASP A 68 -16.88 -4.96 -2.69
CA ASP A 68 -17.20 -6.38 -2.95
C ASP A 68 -15.96 -7.30 -2.92
N VAL A 69 -14.76 -6.75 -3.09
CA VAL A 69 -13.51 -7.54 -3.17
C VAL A 69 -12.60 -7.35 -1.96
N LEU A 70 -12.95 -6.47 -1.03
CA LEU A 70 -12.10 -6.14 0.11
C LEU A 70 -11.80 -7.36 1.00
N GLU A 71 -12.72 -8.32 1.08
CA GLU A 71 -12.51 -9.58 1.81
C GLU A 71 -11.33 -10.39 1.26
N LEU A 72 -11.04 -10.28 -0.03
CA LEU A 72 -9.93 -10.95 -0.69
C LEU A 72 -8.59 -10.22 -0.53
N ALA A 73 -8.60 -8.95 -0.09
CA ALA A 73 -7.38 -8.18 0.05
C ALA A 73 -6.70 -8.42 1.41
N ASP A 74 -5.42 -8.71 1.43
CA ASP A 74 -4.59 -8.67 2.63
C ASP A 74 -4.08 -7.26 2.91
N MET A 75 -3.92 -6.46 1.85
CA MET A 75 -3.48 -5.08 1.91
C MET A 75 -4.16 -4.24 0.82
N VAL A 76 -4.36 -2.96 1.09
CA VAL A 76 -4.72 -1.98 0.04
C VAL A 76 -3.70 -0.87 0.02
N LEU A 77 -3.08 -0.67 -1.14
CA LEU A 77 -2.18 0.43 -1.43
C LEU A 77 -2.96 1.61 -2.01
N VAL A 78 -2.99 2.72 -1.29
CA VAL A 78 -3.49 3.99 -1.78
C VAL A 78 -2.34 4.77 -2.41
N MET A 79 -2.34 4.89 -3.74
CA MET A 79 -1.41 5.79 -4.41
C MET A 79 -1.71 7.23 -4.00
N THR A 80 -0.72 7.92 -3.49
CA THR A 80 -0.81 9.31 -3.02
C THR A 80 -0.14 10.30 -3.98
N VAL A 81 0.26 9.80 -5.14
CA VAL A 81 0.69 10.50 -6.35
C VAL A 81 0.14 9.78 -7.58
N ASN A 82 0.15 10.39 -8.75
CA ASN A 82 -0.16 9.65 -9.97
C ASN A 82 0.99 8.71 -10.31
N PRO A 83 0.74 7.40 -10.49
CA PRO A 83 1.79 6.44 -10.84
C PRO A 83 2.52 6.83 -12.12
N GLY A 84 3.84 6.51 -12.20
CA GLY A 84 4.63 6.70 -13.42
C GLY A 84 6.05 7.21 -13.18
N PHE A 85 6.28 8.08 -12.19
CA PHE A 85 7.62 8.57 -11.85
C PHE A 85 7.73 8.98 -10.39
N GLY A 86 8.95 8.93 -9.86
CA GLY A 86 9.24 9.29 -8.46
C GLY A 86 9.35 10.80 -8.23
N GLY A 87 9.45 11.20 -6.94
CA GLY A 87 9.71 12.59 -6.54
C GLY A 87 8.52 13.54 -6.64
N GLN A 88 7.32 13.02 -6.87
CA GLN A 88 6.08 13.81 -6.92
C GLN A 88 5.64 14.27 -5.51
N LYS A 89 4.88 15.36 -5.47
CA LYS A 89 4.27 15.87 -4.23
C LYS A 89 3.04 15.06 -3.86
N TYR A 90 2.87 14.84 -2.56
CA TYR A 90 1.69 14.22 -1.98
C TYR A 90 0.39 14.92 -2.43
N ILE A 91 -0.61 14.14 -2.80
CA ILE A 91 -1.94 14.64 -3.21
C ILE A 91 -2.86 14.67 -1.99
N PRO A 92 -3.24 15.87 -1.47
CA PRO A 92 -3.91 15.98 -0.16
C PRO A 92 -5.26 15.27 -0.05
N TYR A 93 -6.06 15.19 -1.12
CA TYR A 93 -7.35 14.51 -1.06
C TYR A 93 -7.25 12.99 -0.85
N CYS A 94 -6.08 12.39 -1.08
CA CYS A 94 -5.84 10.99 -0.78
C CYS A 94 -5.91 10.67 0.72
N THR A 95 -5.68 11.66 1.59
CA THR A 95 -5.86 11.51 3.04
C THR A 95 -7.26 11.03 3.41
N GLU A 96 -8.29 11.59 2.78
CA GLU A 96 -9.67 11.18 3.04
C GLU A 96 -9.98 9.78 2.51
N LYS A 97 -9.33 9.37 1.42
CA LYS A 97 -9.44 7.97 0.93
C LYS A 97 -8.91 6.98 1.96
N ILE A 98 -7.75 7.26 2.57
CA ILE A 98 -7.16 6.42 3.61
C ILE A 98 -8.13 6.29 4.79
N ARG A 99 -8.73 7.39 5.25
CA ARG A 99 -9.73 7.38 6.34
C ARG A 99 -10.95 6.52 6.00
N ARG A 100 -11.50 6.70 4.79
CA ARG A 100 -12.66 5.91 4.31
C ARG A 100 -12.34 4.44 4.25
N LEU A 101 -11.17 4.08 3.72
CA LEU A 101 -10.73 2.69 3.62
C LEU A 101 -10.56 2.06 5.02
N ARG A 102 -9.95 2.79 5.97
CA ARG A 102 -9.81 2.31 7.35
C ARG A 102 -11.17 2.10 8.02
N LYS A 103 -12.13 3.02 7.83
CA LYS A 103 -13.49 2.87 8.33
C LYS A 103 -14.21 1.67 7.70
N MET A 104 -14.05 1.46 6.39
CA MET A 104 -14.62 0.32 5.68
C MET A 104 -14.08 -1.01 6.25
N ALA A 105 -12.77 -1.14 6.41
CA ALA A 105 -12.17 -2.32 7.01
C ALA A 105 -12.66 -2.57 8.45
N GLN A 106 -12.78 -1.50 9.25
CA GLN A 106 -13.30 -1.59 10.62
C GLN A 106 -14.77 -2.04 10.67
N SER A 107 -15.62 -1.51 9.77
CA SER A 107 -17.04 -1.92 9.72
C SER A 107 -17.23 -3.39 9.35
N MET A 108 -16.29 -3.97 8.61
CA MET A 108 -16.25 -5.40 8.26
C MET A 108 -15.55 -6.26 9.33
N GLY A 109 -15.00 -5.67 10.38
CA GLY A 109 -14.18 -6.39 11.36
C GLY A 109 -12.86 -6.92 10.80
N LYS A 110 -12.45 -6.42 9.63
CA LYS A 110 -11.28 -6.91 8.90
C LYS A 110 -9.99 -6.24 9.38
N LYS A 111 -8.99 -7.05 9.71
CA LYS A 111 -7.62 -6.58 9.87
C LYS A 111 -7.02 -6.38 8.49
N LEU A 112 -6.91 -5.13 8.05
CA LEU A 112 -6.40 -4.74 6.75
C LEU A 112 -5.16 -3.89 6.91
N ASP A 113 -4.08 -4.26 6.22
CA ASP A 113 -2.95 -3.36 6.04
C ASP A 113 -3.33 -2.30 5.01
N ILE A 114 -3.04 -1.05 5.32
CA ILE A 114 -3.26 0.09 4.42
C ILE A 114 -1.90 0.72 4.15
N GLU A 115 -1.46 0.54 2.92
CA GLU A 115 -0.21 1.08 2.42
C GLU A 115 -0.43 2.39 1.70
N VAL A 116 0.58 3.26 1.75
CA VAL A 116 0.63 4.51 1.00
C VAL A 116 1.94 4.65 0.26
N ASP A 117 1.87 5.05 -1.01
CA ASP A 117 3.04 5.31 -1.85
C ASP A 117 2.87 6.61 -2.63
N GLY A 118 3.84 7.51 -2.47
CA GLY A 118 3.97 8.75 -3.20
C GLY A 118 3.98 10.01 -2.34
N GLY A 119 5.07 10.77 -2.43
CA GLY A 119 5.22 12.04 -1.73
C GLY A 119 5.32 11.93 -0.21
N ILE A 120 5.61 10.73 0.31
CA ILE A 120 5.77 10.52 1.76
C ILE A 120 7.17 10.95 2.19
N ASN A 121 7.19 11.84 3.19
CA ASN A 121 8.38 12.41 3.79
C ASN A 121 8.12 12.74 5.28
N ARG A 122 9.05 13.41 5.95
CA ARG A 122 8.93 13.75 7.38
C ARG A 122 7.73 14.64 7.71
N GLU A 123 7.24 15.43 6.75
CA GLU A 123 6.11 16.36 6.93
C GLU A 123 4.77 15.64 6.70
N THR A 124 4.71 14.78 5.67
CA THR A 124 3.46 14.13 5.26
C THR A 124 3.16 12.81 5.96
N VAL A 125 4.18 12.15 6.54
CA VAL A 125 4.02 10.83 7.19
C VAL A 125 3.01 10.86 8.36
N HIS A 126 2.99 11.92 9.17
CA HIS A 126 2.01 12.06 10.26
C HIS A 126 0.57 12.07 9.74
N THR A 127 0.33 12.83 8.65
CA THR A 127 -0.99 12.94 8.04
C THR A 127 -1.57 11.59 7.60
N VAL A 128 -0.73 10.72 7.01
CA VAL A 128 -1.19 9.41 6.54
C VAL A 128 -1.34 8.40 7.68
N LEU A 129 -0.48 8.45 8.70
CA LEU A 129 -0.60 7.62 9.90
C LEU A 129 -1.91 7.95 10.67
N GLU A 130 -2.20 9.24 10.89
CA GLU A 130 -3.44 9.70 11.52
C GLU A 130 -4.70 9.35 10.71
N ALA A 131 -4.56 9.25 9.38
CA ALA A 131 -5.64 8.80 8.51
C ALA A 131 -5.88 7.28 8.59
N GLY A 132 -4.94 6.52 9.15
CA GLY A 132 -5.06 5.08 9.35
C GLY A 132 -4.17 4.20 8.46
N ALA A 133 -3.21 4.77 7.74
CA ALA A 133 -2.18 3.99 7.06
C ALA A 133 -1.23 3.35 8.09
N ASN A 134 -0.75 2.16 7.81
CA ASN A 134 0.18 1.42 8.68
C ASN A 134 1.36 0.78 7.92
N VAL A 135 1.38 0.90 6.59
CA VAL A 135 2.51 0.53 5.74
C VAL A 135 2.92 1.76 4.93
N ILE A 136 4.20 2.14 5.00
CA ILE A 136 4.70 3.40 4.46
C ILE A 136 5.79 3.13 3.42
N VAL A 137 5.53 3.52 2.18
CA VAL A 137 6.55 3.52 1.12
C VAL A 137 7.11 4.93 0.96
N ALA A 138 8.43 5.05 1.07
CA ALA A 138 9.15 6.31 0.92
C ALA A 138 10.41 6.09 0.08
N GLY A 139 10.41 6.55 -1.17
CA GLY A 139 11.54 6.47 -2.09
C GLY A 139 12.45 7.68 -1.99
N SER A 140 12.11 8.78 -2.65
CA SER A 140 12.95 9.98 -2.72
C SER A 140 13.30 10.57 -1.35
N ALA A 141 12.41 10.49 -0.37
CA ALA A 141 12.65 10.98 0.99
C ALA A 141 13.69 10.14 1.75
N VAL A 142 13.91 8.88 1.36
CA VAL A 142 14.95 8.01 1.94
C VAL A 142 16.23 8.12 1.15
N PHE A 143 16.18 8.03 -0.17
CA PHE A 143 17.36 7.94 -1.03
C PHE A 143 17.94 9.29 -1.46
N GLY A 144 17.26 10.40 -1.16
CA GLY A 144 17.78 11.76 -1.35
C GLY A 144 18.73 12.18 -0.25
N GLY A 145 20.04 12.07 -0.48
CA GLY A 145 21.08 12.43 0.49
C GLY A 145 21.53 11.27 1.36
N ASP A 146 21.63 11.47 2.70
CA ASP A 146 22.04 10.40 3.63
C ASP A 146 20.88 9.42 3.87
N THR A 147 20.91 8.32 3.14
CA THR A 147 19.89 7.25 3.19
C THR A 147 19.70 6.70 4.61
N ARG A 148 20.78 6.51 5.35
CA ARG A 148 20.72 5.93 6.70
C ARG A 148 20.04 6.88 7.68
N GLU A 149 20.41 8.15 7.67
CA GLU A 149 19.80 9.17 8.55
C GLU A 149 18.34 9.42 8.16
N ASN A 150 18.02 9.46 6.87
CA ASN A 150 16.65 9.62 6.40
C ASN A 150 15.74 8.45 6.82
N ALA A 151 16.19 7.21 6.61
CA ALA A 151 15.47 6.02 7.04
C ALA A 151 15.28 5.97 8.56
N LYS A 152 16.34 6.33 9.34
CA LYS A 152 16.27 6.39 10.81
C LYS A 152 15.27 7.43 11.29
N ALA A 153 15.24 8.60 10.67
CA ALA A 153 14.33 9.67 11.03
C ALA A 153 12.85 9.28 10.76
N LEU A 154 12.53 8.75 9.57
CA LEU A 154 11.17 8.28 9.26
C LEU A 154 10.74 7.14 10.19
N LYS A 155 11.62 6.17 10.43
CA LYS A 155 11.35 5.08 11.36
C LYS A 155 11.14 5.57 12.81
N GLY A 156 11.84 6.64 13.21
CA GLY A 156 11.65 7.29 14.51
C GLY A 156 10.23 7.85 14.65
N ILE A 157 9.77 8.60 13.65
CA ILE A 157 8.43 9.19 13.61
C ILE A 157 7.35 8.10 13.69
N ILE A 158 7.47 7.04 12.90
CA ILE A 158 6.51 5.92 12.89
C ILE A 158 6.43 5.28 14.27
N LYS A 159 7.57 4.97 14.90
CA LYS A 159 7.63 4.36 16.24
C LYS A 159 7.04 5.25 17.32
N GLU A 160 7.29 6.55 17.26
CA GLU A 160 6.70 7.50 18.20
C GLU A 160 5.18 7.53 18.07
N TYR A 161 4.66 7.55 16.86
CA TYR A 161 3.22 7.46 16.59
C TYR A 161 2.60 6.17 17.14
N GLU A 162 3.21 5.00 16.89
CA GLU A 162 2.77 3.70 17.41
C GLU A 162 2.77 3.67 18.95
N GLY A 163 3.79 4.25 19.59
CA GLY A 163 3.89 4.34 21.05
C GLY A 163 2.78 5.18 21.67
N ASN A 164 2.43 6.29 21.03
CA ASN A 164 1.42 7.22 21.52
C ASN A 164 -0.03 6.72 21.31
N THR A 165 -0.27 5.90 20.29
CA THR A 165 -1.62 5.44 19.93
C THR A 165 -1.96 4.04 20.45
N GLY A 166 -0.97 3.32 20.99
CA GLY A 166 -1.16 1.93 21.44
C GLY A 166 -1.37 0.92 20.28
N LEU A 167 -1.26 1.37 19.05
CA LEU A 167 -1.33 0.54 17.84
C LEU A 167 -0.03 -0.28 17.72
N ARG A 168 0.07 -1.36 18.49
CA ARG A 168 1.08 -2.40 18.24
C ARG A 168 0.51 -3.39 17.22
N ARG A 169 1.31 -3.69 16.19
CA ARG A 169 1.05 -4.80 15.26
C ARG A 169 1.03 -6.15 15.95
#